data_b7effe16a2e4621cbd96c27173800586
#
_entry.id   b7effe16a2e4621cbd96c27173800586
#
_cell.length_a   1.000
_cell.length_b   1.000
_cell.length_c   1.000
_cell.angle_alpha   90.00
_cell.angle_beta   90.00
_cell.angle_gamma   90.00
#
_symmetry.space_group_name_H-M   'P 1'
#
loop_
_entity.id
_entity.type
_entity.pdbx_description
1 polymer ?
#
loop_
_entity_poly.entity_id
_entity_poly.type
_entity_poly.pdbx_seq_one_letter_code
_entity_poly.pdbx_strand_id
1 'polypeptide(L)'
;GSEMCIRDRYKGCNSAEAHKNWLGEVTNPRQIKGGLKEALEGADVFIGVSRPGILTTELCKTMNKDAIVFAMANPIPEIMPDEAKAGGVRVMATGRSDFPNQVNNVLCFPGLFKGALSVRARDINNEMKLAAAYAIADLITDADRSEENIIPGAFDPRVAEAVANAVAKAARETGVARL
;
A
#
# COMPACT_ATOMS: atom_id res chain seq x y z
N GLY A 1 -5.87 12.37 -2.18
CA GLY A 1 -5.15 12.24 -3.42
C GLY A 1 -3.91 11.40 -3.25
N SER A 2 -3.71 10.39 -4.09
CA SER A 2 -2.50 9.58 -4.07
C SER A 2 -1.32 10.40 -4.59
N GLU A 3 -0.43 10.73 -3.71
CA GLU A 3 0.79 11.47 -3.98
C GLU A 3 1.96 10.49 -4.16
N MET A 4 1.85 9.61 -5.14
CA MET A 4 2.90 8.66 -5.44
C MET A 4 3.94 9.31 -6.34
N CYS A 5 5.19 9.45 -5.86
CA CYS A 5 6.34 9.98 -6.61
C CYS A 5 6.15 11.37 -7.21
N ILE A 6 5.77 12.34 -6.40
CA ILE A 6 5.47 13.70 -6.86
C ILE A 6 6.68 14.52 -7.26
N ARG A 7 7.86 14.05 -6.98
CA ARG A 7 9.06 14.84 -7.19
C ARG A 7 9.11 15.61 -8.51
N ASP A 8 8.36 15.27 -9.53
CA ASP A 8 8.36 15.98 -10.80
C ASP A 8 7.12 15.61 -11.64
N ARG A 9 5.98 15.29 -10.99
CA ARG A 9 4.79 14.83 -11.69
C ARG A 9 3.64 15.82 -11.51
N TYR A 10 3.47 16.65 -12.50
CA TYR A 10 2.35 17.59 -12.65
C TYR A 10 1.93 17.61 -14.12
N LYS A 11 0.76 18.14 -14.41
CA LYS A 11 0.25 18.24 -15.76
C LYS A 11 1.20 19.07 -16.63
N GLY A 12 1.66 18.47 -17.72
CA GLY A 12 2.63 19.08 -18.63
C GLY A 12 4.10 18.83 -18.27
N CYS A 13 4.42 17.99 -17.27
CA CYS A 13 5.78 17.50 -17.11
C CYS A 13 6.13 16.56 -18.26
N ASN A 14 7.24 16.81 -18.94
CA ASN A 14 7.73 15.94 -20.00
C ASN A 14 8.74 14.95 -19.43
N SER A 15 8.36 13.68 -19.40
CA SER A 15 9.27 12.57 -19.09
C SER A 15 9.46 11.71 -20.34
N ALA A 16 10.64 11.13 -20.49
CA ALA A 16 10.89 10.12 -21.52
C ALA A 16 10.04 8.85 -21.34
N GLU A 17 9.50 8.65 -20.14
CA GLU A 17 8.69 7.49 -19.78
C GLU A 17 7.20 7.83 -19.80
N ALA A 18 6.45 7.24 -20.74
CA ALA A 18 5.03 7.52 -20.97
C ALA A 18 4.15 7.33 -19.72
N HIS A 19 4.44 6.30 -18.88
CA HIS A 19 3.69 6.05 -17.65
C HIS A 19 3.85 7.18 -16.62
N LYS A 20 4.99 7.87 -16.61
CA LYS A 20 5.22 9.01 -15.72
C LYS A 20 4.44 10.25 -16.16
N ASN A 21 4.27 10.44 -17.48
CA ASN A 21 3.43 11.51 -18.01
C ASN A 21 1.95 11.26 -17.65
N TRP A 22 1.49 10.02 -17.83
CA TRP A 22 0.15 9.60 -17.41
C TRP A 22 -0.09 9.85 -15.91
N LEU A 23 0.88 9.51 -15.04
CA LEU A 23 0.77 9.82 -13.61
C LEU A 23 0.57 11.31 -13.34
N GLY A 24 1.28 12.18 -14.06
CA GLY A 24 1.12 13.63 -13.92
C GLY A 24 -0.26 14.16 -14.32
N GLU A 25 -1.00 13.43 -15.15
CA GLU A 25 -2.35 13.79 -15.55
C GLU A 25 -3.43 13.30 -14.59
N VAL A 26 -3.25 12.11 -14.01
CA VAL A 26 -4.25 11.44 -13.15
C VAL A 26 -4.02 11.64 -11.64
N THR A 27 -2.86 12.18 -11.27
CA THR A 27 -2.49 12.48 -9.87
C THR A 27 -2.20 13.97 -9.70
N ASN A 28 -1.85 14.38 -8.49
CA ASN A 28 -1.48 15.75 -8.15
C ASN A 28 -2.51 16.81 -8.64
N PRO A 29 -3.78 16.72 -8.23
CA PRO A 29 -4.83 17.64 -8.67
C PRO A 29 -4.53 19.09 -8.26
N ARG A 30 -3.75 19.29 -7.19
CA ARG A 30 -3.30 20.63 -6.73
C ARG A 30 -2.14 21.18 -7.55
N GLN A 31 -1.58 20.41 -8.50
CA GLN A 31 -0.42 20.79 -9.32
C GLN A 31 0.78 21.26 -8.51
N ILE A 32 1.04 20.60 -7.38
CA ILE A 32 2.18 20.87 -6.52
C ILE A 32 3.46 20.65 -7.32
N LYS A 33 4.36 21.62 -7.27
CA LYS A 33 5.69 21.56 -7.88
C LYS A 33 6.71 21.66 -6.77
N GLY A 34 7.71 20.78 -6.80
CA GLY A 34 8.74 20.74 -5.79
C GLY A 34 9.18 19.32 -5.45
N GLY A 35 9.67 19.15 -4.25
CA GLY A 35 10.15 17.87 -3.74
C GLY A 35 9.14 17.19 -2.81
N LEU A 36 9.68 16.24 -2.04
CA LEU A 36 8.91 15.50 -1.05
C LEU A 36 8.34 16.41 0.05
N LYS A 37 9.04 17.49 0.40
CA LYS A 37 8.60 18.45 1.42
C LYS A 37 7.28 19.11 1.03
N GLU A 38 7.21 19.67 -0.16
CA GLU A 38 6.02 20.36 -0.66
C GLU A 38 4.85 19.38 -0.86
N ALA A 39 5.16 18.13 -1.21
CA ALA A 39 4.16 17.08 -1.39
C ALA A 39 3.53 16.61 -0.08
N LEU A 40 4.32 16.58 1.00
CA LEU A 40 3.88 16.09 2.30
C LEU A 40 3.13 17.12 3.13
N GLU A 41 3.25 18.38 2.81
CA GLU A 41 2.55 19.45 3.54
C GLU A 41 1.04 19.26 3.46
N GLY A 42 0.43 18.95 4.61
CA GLY A 42 -0.99 18.64 4.71
C GLY A 42 -1.43 17.31 4.09
N ALA A 43 -0.50 16.38 3.87
CA ALA A 43 -0.84 15.03 3.42
C ALA A 43 -1.35 14.16 4.57
N ASP A 44 -2.35 13.32 4.29
CA ASP A 44 -2.91 12.36 5.26
C ASP A 44 -2.15 11.03 5.25
N VAL A 45 -1.63 10.63 4.09
CA VAL A 45 -1.00 9.32 3.89
C VAL A 45 0.28 9.45 3.08
N PHE A 46 1.35 8.81 3.55
CA PHE A 46 2.57 8.59 2.79
C PHE A 46 2.72 7.10 2.47
N ILE A 47 2.99 6.78 1.20
CA ILE A 47 3.31 5.42 0.76
C ILE A 47 4.67 5.45 0.07
N GLY A 48 5.67 4.88 0.72
CA GLY A 48 7.05 4.79 0.25
C GLY A 48 7.39 3.42 -0.33
N VAL A 49 7.94 3.40 -1.54
CA VAL A 49 8.50 2.22 -2.22
C VAL A 49 9.83 2.59 -2.88
N SER A 50 10.64 3.37 -2.21
CA SER A 50 11.80 4.01 -2.83
C SER A 50 13.13 3.62 -2.17
N ARG A 51 13.67 4.44 -1.31
CA ARG A 51 14.99 4.22 -0.70
C ARG A 51 15.02 4.66 0.76
N PRO A 52 15.93 4.09 1.56
CA PRO A 52 16.09 4.45 2.96
C PRO A 52 16.30 5.95 3.20
N GLY A 53 15.75 6.44 4.31
CA GLY A 53 16.10 7.75 4.86
C GLY A 53 15.61 8.97 4.07
N ILE A 54 14.68 8.81 3.12
CA ILE A 54 14.15 9.95 2.38
C ILE A 54 13.04 10.69 3.14
N LEU A 55 12.38 10.00 4.05
CA LEU A 55 11.40 10.59 4.95
C LEU A 55 12.07 10.86 6.30
N THR A 56 11.88 12.05 6.85
CA THR A 56 12.46 12.45 8.14
C THR A 56 11.36 12.81 9.14
N THR A 57 11.70 12.82 10.41
CA THR A 57 10.81 13.27 11.49
C THR A 57 10.23 14.66 11.21
N GLU A 58 11.06 15.58 10.69
CA GLU A 58 10.64 16.96 10.35
C GLU A 58 9.63 16.97 9.21
N LEU A 59 9.81 16.11 8.21
CA LEU A 59 8.84 15.96 7.12
C LEU A 59 7.52 15.36 7.62
N CYS A 60 7.57 14.38 8.51
CA CYS A 60 6.36 13.83 9.13
C CYS A 60 5.55 14.90 9.87
N LYS A 61 6.21 15.84 10.55
CA LYS A 61 5.53 16.95 11.26
C LYS A 61 4.77 17.90 10.33
N THR A 62 5.06 17.91 9.03
CA THR A 62 4.32 18.72 8.04
C THR A 62 3.05 18.06 7.52
N MET A 63 2.89 16.78 7.78
CA MET A 63 1.68 16.04 7.43
C MET A 63 0.50 16.45 8.30
N ASN A 64 -0.69 16.06 7.91
CA ASN A 64 -1.90 16.27 8.71
C ASN A 64 -1.83 15.49 10.04
N LYS A 65 -2.65 15.94 10.99
CA LYS A 65 -2.86 15.22 12.24
C LYS A 65 -3.34 13.78 11.94
N ASP A 66 -2.90 12.83 12.74
CA ASP A 66 -3.24 11.41 12.62
C ASP A 66 -2.78 10.78 11.29
N ALA A 67 -1.68 11.25 10.73
CA ALA A 67 -1.12 10.76 9.47
C ALA A 67 -0.79 9.26 9.50
N ILE A 68 -0.89 8.64 8.32
CA ILE A 68 -0.57 7.23 8.07
C ILE A 68 0.68 7.15 7.20
N VAL A 69 1.64 6.32 7.60
CA VAL A 69 2.90 6.13 6.84
C VAL A 69 3.13 4.64 6.56
N PHE A 70 3.19 4.28 5.29
CA PHE A 70 3.69 3.00 4.81
C PHE A 70 5.09 3.18 4.24
N ALA A 71 6.12 2.84 5.00
CA ALA A 71 7.52 2.92 4.57
C ALA A 71 8.02 1.52 4.19
N MET A 72 7.92 1.19 2.90
CA MET A 72 8.07 -0.19 2.41
C MET A 72 9.40 -0.44 1.69
N ALA A 73 10.35 0.49 1.70
CA ALA A 73 11.70 0.23 1.18
C ALA A 73 12.36 -0.90 1.98
N ASN A 74 13.10 -1.76 1.31
CA ASN A 74 13.70 -2.97 1.87
C ASN A 74 15.21 -3.01 1.54
N PRO A 75 16.11 -3.35 2.47
CA PRO A 75 15.87 -3.84 3.85
C PRO A 75 15.63 -2.74 4.90
N ILE A 76 15.94 -1.50 4.59
CA ILE A 76 15.77 -0.36 5.49
C ILE A 76 14.64 0.53 4.95
N PRO A 77 13.60 0.84 5.76
CA PRO A 77 12.48 1.67 5.31
C PRO A 77 12.89 3.14 5.05
N GLU A 78 12.01 3.89 4.43
CA GLU A 78 12.18 5.34 4.17
C GLU A 78 12.36 6.16 5.44
N ILE A 79 11.78 5.69 6.56
CA ILE A 79 11.92 6.22 7.92
C ILE A 79 11.73 5.07 8.90
N MET A 80 12.44 5.11 10.02
CA MET A 80 12.25 4.14 11.09
C MET A 80 10.96 4.45 11.88
N PRO A 81 10.24 3.42 12.40
CA PRO A 81 8.98 3.62 13.11
C PRO A 81 9.05 4.60 14.28
N ASP A 82 10.10 4.56 15.07
CA ASP A 82 10.27 5.46 16.22
C ASP A 82 10.44 6.92 15.78
N GLU A 83 11.17 7.15 14.69
CA GLU A 83 11.34 8.49 14.09
C GLU A 83 10.04 9.02 13.49
N ALA A 84 9.25 8.15 12.84
CA ALA A 84 7.94 8.51 12.30
C ALA A 84 6.95 8.87 13.42
N LYS A 85 6.89 8.07 14.47
CA LYS A 85 6.06 8.36 15.67
C LYS A 85 6.47 9.67 16.35
N ALA A 86 7.78 9.94 16.48
CA ALA A 86 8.29 11.22 16.98
C ALA A 86 7.89 12.42 16.09
N GLY A 87 7.63 12.18 14.81
CA GLY A 87 7.07 13.13 13.85
C GLY A 87 5.56 13.32 13.91
N GLY A 88 4.85 12.59 14.80
CA GLY A 88 3.39 12.68 14.94
C GLY A 88 2.59 11.72 14.04
N VAL A 89 3.25 10.77 13.40
CA VAL A 89 2.58 9.72 12.62
C VAL A 89 1.78 8.82 13.57
N ARG A 90 0.51 8.64 13.27
CA ARG A 90 -0.39 7.81 14.08
C ARG A 90 -0.29 6.34 13.72
N VAL A 91 -0.38 6.01 12.42
CA VAL A 91 -0.31 4.64 11.95
C VAL A 91 0.95 4.47 11.11
N MET A 92 1.81 3.54 11.54
CA MET A 92 3.06 3.22 10.86
C MET A 92 3.09 1.76 10.44
N ALA A 93 3.48 1.51 9.18
CA ALA A 93 3.68 0.18 8.64
C ALA A 93 4.98 0.10 7.84
N THR A 94 5.66 -1.04 7.91
CA THR A 94 6.90 -1.31 7.16
C THR A 94 6.90 -2.73 6.59
N GLY A 95 7.88 -3.03 5.72
CA GLY A 95 8.12 -4.41 5.28
C GLY A 95 8.82 -5.30 6.32
N ARG A 96 9.25 -4.75 7.45
CA ARG A 96 10.05 -5.46 8.45
C ARG A 96 9.17 -6.26 9.41
N SER A 97 9.65 -7.45 9.79
CA SER A 97 8.96 -8.36 10.69
C SER A 97 9.17 -8.06 12.19
N ASP A 98 10.10 -7.17 12.50
CA ASP A 98 10.45 -6.78 13.88
C ASP A 98 9.64 -5.56 14.37
N PHE A 99 8.70 -5.06 13.54
CA PHE A 99 7.79 -3.98 13.90
C PHE A 99 6.32 -4.38 13.68
N PRO A 100 5.37 -3.74 14.37
CA PRO A 100 3.95 -3.88 14.09
C PRO A 100 3.59 -3.53 12.64
N ASN A 101 2.43 -4.02 12.18
CA ASN A 101 1.91 -3.72 10.85
C ASN A 101 2.87 -4.11 9.72
N GLN A 102 3.41 -5.32 9.75
CA GLN A 102 4.28 -5.81 8.68
C GLN A 102 3.51 -5.93 7.37
N VAL A 103 3.85 -5.12 6.38
CA VAL A 103 3.35 -5.23 5.00
C VAL A 103 4.26 -6.17 4.21
N ASN A 104 3.79 -7.39 3.97
CA ASN A 104 4.57 -8.42 3.29
C ASN A 104 3.75 -9.13 2.22
N ASN A 105 4.35 -9.38 1.07
CA ASN A 105 3.75 -10.09 -0.06
C ASN A 105 3.25 -11.50 0.32
N VAL A 106 3.79 -12.12 1.36
CA VAL A 106 3.37 -13.44 1.85
C VAL A 106 1.89 -13.50 2.24
N LEU A 107 1.30 -12.38 2.61
CA LEU A 107 -0.13 -12.30 2.91
C LEU A 107 -1.01 -12.53 1.68
N CYS A 108 -0.56 -12.17 0.50
CA CYS A 108 -1.35 -12.24 -0.71
C CYS A 108 -1.05 -13.49 -1.55
N PHE A 109 0.22 -13.75 -1.86
CA PHE A 109 0.58 -14.69 -2.91
C PHE A 109 0.12 -16.14 -2.73
N PRO A 110 0.22 -16.78 -1.57
CA PRO A 110 -0.27 -18.17 -1.44
C PRO A 110 -1.77 -18.27 -1.74
N GLY A 111 -2.56 -17.37 -1.18
CA GLY A 111 -4.00 -17.33 -1.36
C GLY A 111 -4.41 -16.96 -2.79
N LEU A 112 -3.78 -15.94 -3.36
CA LEU A 112 -4.06 -15.45 -4.71
C LEU A 112 -3.90 -16.55 -5.76
N PHE A 113 -2.77 -17.25 -5.74
CA PHE A 113 -2.52 -18.35 -6.67
C PHE A 113 -3.40 -19.56 -6.39
N LYS A 114 -3.59 -19.93 -5.11
CA LYS A 114 -4.50 -21.01 -4.73
C LYS A 114 -5.91 -20.74 -5.27
N GLY A 115 -6.43 -19.54 -5.09
CA GLY A 115 -7.76 -19.16 -5.58
C GLY A 115 -7.86 -19.20 -7.11
N ALA A 116 -6.90 -18.59 -7.81
CA ALA A 116 -6.87 -18.56 -9.26
C ALA A 116 -6.78 -19.99 -9.88
N LEU A 117 -5.88 -20.81 -9.34
CA LEU A 117 -5.67 -22.18 -9.82
C LEU A 117 -6.86 -23.10 -9.52
N SER A 118 -7.53 -22.92 -8.37
CA SER A 118 -8.69 -23.75 -7.99
C SER A 118 -9.83 -23.68 -8.98
N VAL A 119 -9.98 -22.55 -9.67
CA VAL A 119 -11.01 -22.32 -10.70
C VAL A 119 -10.44 -22.32 -12.12
N ARG A 120 -9.17 -22.70 -12.28
CA ARG A 120 -8.44 -22.67 -13.55
C ARG A 120 -8.59 -21.35 -14.28
N ALA A 121 -8.47 -20.23 -13.53
CA ALA A 121 -8.55 -18.91 -14.11
C ALA A 121 -7.48 -18.72 -15.21
N ARG A 122 -7.88 -18.11 -16.32
CA ARG A 122 -6.98 -17.83 -17.46
C ARG A 122 -6.18 -16.54 -17.30
N ASP A 123 -6.54 -15.73 -16.30
CA ASP A 123 -5.89 -14.46 -15.98
C ASP A 123 -6.09 -14.16 -14.49
N ILE A 124 -5.25 -13.26 -13.96
CA ILE A 124 -5.41 -12.64 -12.64
C ILE A 124 -5.69 -11.15 -12.88
N ASN A 125 -6.97 -10.84 -13.03
CA ASN A 125 -7.43 -9.48 -13.33
C ASN A 125 -7.43 -8.56 -12.09
N ASN A 126 -7.80 -7.30 -12.29
CA ASN A 126 -7.79 -6.30 -11.22
C ASN A 126 -8.85 -6.58 -10.14
N GLU A 127 -9.99 -7.11 -10.51
CA GLU A 127 -11.07 -7.49 -9.58
C GLU A 127 -10.60 -8.57 -8.62
N MET A 128 -9.85 -9.56 -9.10
CA MET A 128 -9.25 -10.61 -8.26
C MET A 128 -8.20 -10.03 -7.30
N LYS A 129 -7.39 -9.08 -7.76
CA LYS A 129 -6.39 -8.39 -6.91
C LYS A 129 -7.06 -7.55 -5.82
N LEU A 130 -8.13 -6.83 -6.17
CA LEU A 130 -8.93 -6.07 -5.21
C LEU A 130 -9.63 -6.99 -4.21
N ALA A 131 -10.22 -8.09 -4.66
CA ALA A 131 -10.83 -9.08 -3.77
C ALA A 131 -9.82 -9.65 -2.77
N ALA A 132 -8.58 -9.91 -3.20
CA ALA A 132 -7.51 -10.34 -2.31
C ALA A 132 -7.17 -9.28 -1.25
N ALA A 133 -7.08 -8.00 -1.65
CA ALA A 133 -6.79 -6.91 -0.74
C ALA A 133 -7.88 -6.72 0.32
N TYR A 134 -9.15 -6.75 -0.08
CA TYR A 134 -10.28 -6.69 0.86
C TYR A 134 -10.31 -7.90 1.78
N ALA A 135 -10.08 -9.12 1.27
CA ALA A 135 -10.07 -10.31 2.09
C ALA A 135 -8.99 -10.28 3.18
N ILE A 136 -7.83 -9.66 2.91
CA ILE A 136 -6.79 -9.44 3.92
C ILE A 136 -7.25 -8.39 4.94
N ALA A 137 -7.79 -7.27 4.47
CA ALA A 137 -8.22 -6.17 5.33
C ALA A 137 -9.36 -6.59 6.28
N ASP A 138 -10.33 -7.34 5.80
CA ASP A 138 -11.52 -7.79 6.55
C ASP A 138 -11.19 -8.79 7.67
N LEU A 139 -9.99 -9.36 7.69
CA LEU A 139 -9.53 -10.21 8.79
C LEU A 139 -9.24 -9.43 10.09
N ILE A 140 -9.05 -8.12 9.99
CA ILE A 140 -8.92 -7.23 11.14
C ILE A 140 -10.29 -6.60 11.38
N THR A 141 -10.98 -7.09 12.40
CA THR A 141 -12.30 -6.59 12.77
C THR A 141 -12.20 -5.19 13.41
N ASP A 142 -13.30 -4.47 13.45
CA ASP A 142 -13.36 -3.15 14.12
C ASP A 142 -12.97 -3.24 15.61
N ALA A 143 -13.25 -4.37 16.25
CA ALA A 143 -12.90 -4.61 17.65
C ALA A 143 -11.39 -4.83 17.87
N ASP A 144 -10.71 -5.39 16.87
CA ASP A 144 -9.28 -5.72 16.94
C ASP A 144 -8.41 -4.62 16.35
N ARG A 145 -8.99 -3.69 15.59
CA ARG A 145 -8.25 -2.66 14.87
C ARG A 145 -7.69 -1.60 15.83
N SER A 146 -6.38 -1.38 15.71
CA SER A 146 -5.65 -0.35 16.44
C SER A 146 -4.54 0.24 15.57
N GLU A 147 -3.86 1.25 16.08
CA GLU A 147 -2.73 1.88 15.37
C GLU A 147 -1.60 0.89 15.06
N GLU A 148 -1.46 -0.15 15.87
CA GLU A 148 -0.45 -1.19 15.73
C GLU A 148 -1.00 -2.53 15.21
N ASN A 149 -2.28 -2.59 14.83
CA ASN A 149 -2.95 -3.77 14.30
C ASN A 149 -3.92 -3.42 13.17
N ILE A 150 -3.38 -3.08 11.99
CA ILE A 150 -4.15 -2.74 10.79
C ILE A 150 -4.11 -3.83 9.72
N ILE A 151 -3.24 -4.82 9.87
CA ILE A 151 -3.01 -5.91 8.92
C ILE A 151 -2.72 -7.20 9.68
N PRO A 152 -3.21 -8.37 9.23
CA PRO A 152 -2.92 -9.63 9.91
C PRO A 152 -1.43 -9.97 9.88
N GLY A 153 -0.98 -10.73 10.85
CA GLY A 153 0.41 -11.22 10.90
C GLY A 153 0.74 -12.12 9.71
N ALA A 154 2.01 -12.12 9.30
CA ALA A 154 2.49 -12.87 8.13
C ALA A 154 2.21 -14.39 8.17
N PHE A 155 2.03 -14.96 9.36
CA PHE A 155 1.73 -16.39 9.57
C PHE A 155 0.31 -16.64 10.07
N ASP A 156 -0.61 -15.69 9.96
CA ASP A 156 -2.00 -15.90 10.33
C ASP A 156 -2.63 -16.96 9.40
N PRO A 157 -3.06 -18.12 9.94
CA PRO A 157 -3.55 -19.23 9.12
C PRO A 157 -4.83 -18.92 8.36
N ARG A 158 -5.57 -17.90 8.76
CA ARG A 158 -6.83 -17.49 8.11
C ARG A 158 -6.59 -16.83 6.76
N VAL A 159 -5.44 -16.17 6.57
CA VAL A 159 -5.18 -15.30 5.42
C VAL A 159 -5.24 -16.06 4.10
N ALA A 160 -4.50 -17.15 3.98
CA ALA A 160 -4.38 -17.87 2.70
C ALA A 160 -5.75 -18.42 2.21
N GLU A 161 -6.60 -18.85 3.13
CA GLU A 161 -7.93 -19.35 2.79
C GLU A 161 -8.91 -18.23 2.43
N ALA A 162 -8.94 -17.16 3.22
CA ALA A 162 -9.77 -16.00 2.96
C ALA A 162 -9.46 -15.39 1.58
N VAL A 163 -8.18 -15.16 1.29
CA VAL A 163 -7.73 -14.67 -0.01
C VAL A 163 -8.11 -15.63 -1.14
N ALA A 164 -7.86 -16.93 -0.99
CA ALA A 164 -8.17 -17.91 -2.03
C ALA A 164 -9.66 -17.93 -2.38
N ASN A 165 -10.53 -17.92 -1.37
CA ASN A 165 -11.98 -17.91 -1.56
C ASN A 165 -12.46 -16.64 -2.27
N ALA A 166 -11.97 -15.47 -1.85
CA ALA A 166 -12.31 -14.18 -2.46
C ALA A 166 -11.85 -14.11 -3.92
N VAL A 167 -10.63 -14.53 -4.20
CA VAL A 167 -10.06 -14.56 -5.56
C VAL A 167 -10.81 -15.52 -6.47
N ALA A 168 -11.12 -16.73 -6.01
CA ALA A 168 -11.91 -17.71 -6.78
C ALA A 168 -13.31 -17.19 -7.09
N LYS A 169 -13.95 -16.51 -6.14
CA LYS A 169 -15.26 -15.87 -6.35
C LYS A 169 -15.15 -14.79 -7.43
N ALA A 170 -14.22 -13.84 -7.29
CA ALA A 170 -14.01 -12.76 -8.25
C ALA A 170 -13.68 -13.30 -9.66
N ALA A 171 -12.89 -14.36 -9.77
CA ALA A 171 -12.59 -14.98 -11.04
C ALA A 171 -13.84 -15.55 -11.75
N ARG A 172 -14.81 -16.13 -11.00
CA ARG A 172 -16.09 -16.61 -11.56
C ARG A 172 -16.96 -15.43 -11.97
N GLU A 173 -17.11 -14.42 -11.11
CA GLU A 173 -17.94 -13.24 -11.36
C GLU A 173 -17.47 -12.43 -12.59
N THR A 174 -16.17 -12.40 -12.83
CA THR A 174 -15.59 -11.70 -14.00
C THR A 174 -15.42 -12.58 -15.24
N GLY A 175 -15.84 -13.82 -15.18
CA GLY A 175 -15.84 -14.75 -16.33
C GLY A 175 -14.46 -15.21 -16.77
N VAL A 176 -13.41 -15.06 -15.92
CA VAL A 176 -12.07 -15.58 -16.23
C VAL A 176 -11.84 -17.00 -15.70
N ALA A 177 -12.71 -17.50 -14.83
CA ALA A 177 -12.70 -18.88 -14.39
C ALA A 177 -13.09 -19.85 -15.53
N ARG A 178 -12.57 -21.08 -15.47
CA ARG A 178 -12.89 -22.17 -16.40
C ARG A 178 -13.60 -23.36 -15.71
N LEU A 179 -13.75 -23.26 -14.37
CA LEU A 179 -14.46 -24.22 -13.52
C LEU A 179 -15.45 -23.48 -12.63
#